data_2fe12869c9b9d5557cbd6a89c45337c3
#
_entry.id   2fe12869c9b9d5557cbd6a89c45337c3
#
_cell.length_a   1.000
_cell.length_b   1.000
_cell.length_c   1.000
_cell.angle_alpha   90.00
_cell.angle_beta   90.00
_cell.angle_gamma   90.00
#
_symmetry.space_group_name_H-M   'P 1'
#
loop_
_entity.id
_entity.type
_entity.pdbx_description
1 polymer ?
#
loop_
_entity_poly.entity_id
_entity_poly.type
_entity_poly.pdbx_seq_one_letter_code
_entity_poly.pdbx_strand_id
1 'polypeptide(L)'
;PILEAKPQWRIPFLPFSVRQYRDKKLYIHYIYYKLRRKFQSNKLITERYPSKYLKLFNKIDIKKKYYFLGFWQNPAYFIGYEDKIRDLFSPKDKNVICSKESTEIINSQYETVSIHFRRGDYLTSGFIEPVEKDFYINAIEIIKQKVKNPFFYIFTNDPEWFENEMKIDIPHKLITGNVDKNAYIDILLMSKCKHNIIANSTFSWWGAWLNENPDKCVIAPKKWYADEKRNKFASEITPKEWIRL
;
A
#
# COMPACT_ATOMS: atom_id res chain seq x y z
N PRO A 1 -16.07 -22.41 16.55
CA PRO A 1 -15.69 -21.13 17.13
C PRO A 1 -14.56 -20.55 16.33
N ILE A 2 -14.87 -19.48 15.62
CA ILE A 2 -13.87 -18.74 14.84
C ILE A 2 -13.13 -17.91 15.88
N LEU A 3 -11.86 -18.23 16.14
CA LEU A 3 -10.99 -17.43 16.98
C LEU A 3 -10.84 -16.03 16.34
N GLU A 4 -11.43 -15.04 16.98
CA GLU A 4 -11.22 -13.64 16.63
C GLU A 4 -9.80 -13.23 17.00
N ALA A 5 -8.89 -13.27 16.05
CA ALA A 5 -7.65 -12.55 16.19
C ALA A 5 -7.97 -11.05 16.22
N LYS A 6 -7.52 -10.33 17.25
CA LYS A 6 -7.65 -8.87 17.28
C LYS A 6 -7.03 -8.30 16.01
N PRO A 7 -7.80 -7.65 15.14
CA PRO A 7 -7.26 -7.10 13.91
C PRO A 7 -6.34 -5.94 14.27
N GLN A 8 -5.04 -6.06 13.97
CA GLN A 8 -4.10 -4.94 14.10
C GLN A 8 -4.37 -3.82 13.07
N TRP A 9 -5.13 -4.16 12.01
CA TRP A 9 -5.51 -3.20 10.97
C TRP A 9 -6.98 -3.41 10.63
N ARG A 10 -7.84 -2.54 11.12
CA ARG A 10 -9.17 -2.35 10.57
C ARG A 10 -9.11 -1.11 9.69
N ILE A 11 -9.39 -1.28 8.43
CA ILE A 11 -9.80 -0.17 7.59
C ILE A 11 -11.31 -0.04 7.89
N PRO A 12 -11.74 0.98 8.67
CA PRO A 12 -13.07 0.98 9.31
C PRO A 12 -14.23 1.07 8.31
N PHE A 13 -13.94 1.35 7.06
CA PHE A 13 -14.92 1.52 6.00
C PHE A 13 -14.97 0.34 5.01
N LEU A 14 -14.10 -0.66 5.17
CA LEU A 14 -14.24 -1.88 4.38
C LEU A 14 -15.31 -2.79 4.99
N PRO A 15 -16.27 -3.28 4.18
CA PRO A 15 -17.33 -4.17 4.65
C PRO A 15 -16.82 -5.57 5.03
N PHE A 16 -15.55 -5.87 4.82
CA PHE A 16 -14.90 -7.12 5.18
C PHE A 16 -13.67 -6.85 6.06
N SER A 17 -13.47 -7.67 7.08
CA SER A 17 -12.28 -7.60 7.93
C SER A 17 -11.10 -8.29 7.23
N VAL A 18 -10.06 -7.52 6.93
CA VAL A 18 -8.75 -8.11 6.61
C VAL A 18 -8.14 -8.60 7.92
N ARG A 19 -8.08 -9.90 8.13
CA ARG A 19 -7.49 -10.49 9.34
C ARG A 19 -6.01 -10.76 9.09
N GLN A 20 -5.16 -10.11 9.85
CA GLN A 20 -3.74 -10.41 9.89
C GLN A 20 -3.47 -11.43 11.02
N TYR A 21 -2.88 -12.56 10.66
CA TYR A 21 -2.63 -13.65 11.58
C TYR A 21 -1.17 -13.68 12.01
N ARG A 22 -0.91 -13.38 13.29
CA ARG A 22 0.40 -13.56 13.94
C ARG A 22 0.45 -14.76 14.91
N ASP A 23 -0.58 -15.60 14.92
CA ASP A 23 -0.67 -16.67 15.93
C ASP A 23 -0.08 -18.01 15.42
N LYS A 24 0.73 -18.66 16.26
CA LYS A 24 1.30 -20.01 16.03
C LYS A 24 0.22 -21.06 15.72
N LYS A 25 -0.99 -20.94 16.29
CA LYS A 25 -2.13 -21.83 15.98
C LYS A 25 -2.54 -21.75 14.51
N LEU A 26 -2.37 -20.63 13.86
CA LEU A 26 -2.70 -20.46 12.44
C LEU A 26 -1.62 -20.94 11.49
N TYR A 27 -0.38 -20.93 11.90
CA TYR A 27 0.67 -21.66 11.20
C TYR A 27 0.34 -23.16 11.15
N ILE A 28 -0.19 -23.72 12.25
CA ILE A 28 -0.69 -25.10 12.32
C ILE A 28 -1.92 -25.28 11.42
N HIS A 29 -2.88 -24.34 11.37
CA HIS A 29 -3.97 -24.37 10.42
C HIS A 29 -3.48 -24.21 8.97
N TYR A 30 -2.49 -23.37 8.71
CA TYR A 30 -1.85 -23.25 7.40
C TYR A 30 -1.19 -24.57 6.98
N ILE A 31 -0.44 -25.23 7.88
CA ILE A 31 0.16 -26.55 7.63
C ILE A 31 -0.94 -27.61 7.45
N TYR A 32 -1.96 -27.62 8.31
CA TYR A 32 -3.12 -28.50 8.19
C TYR A 32 -3.87 -28.28 6.86
N TYR A 33 -4.10 -27.06 6.45
CA TYR A 33 -4.64 -26.73 5.13
C TYR A 33 -3.70 -27.13 3.99
N LYS A 34 -2.40 -26.96 4.16
CA LYS A 34 -1.39 -27.36 3.18
C LYS A 34 -1.32 -28.88 3.00
N LEU A 35 -1.50 -29.63 4.07
CA LEU A 35 -1.56 -31.09 4.07
C LEU A 35 -2.93 -31.59 3.51
N ARG A 36 -4.04 -30.97 3.89
CA ARG A 36 -5.36 -31.23 3.33
C ARG A 36 -5.51 -30.84 1.86
N ARG A 37 -4.63 -30.00 1.34
CA ARG A 37 -4.55 -29.62 -0.08
C ARG A 37 -4.42 -30.82 -1.02
N LYS A 38 -3.88 -31.94 -0.55
CA LYS A 38 -3.90 -33.22 -1.29
C LYS A 38 -5.31 -33.80 -1.47
N PHE A 39 -6.27 -33.42 -0.62
CA PHE A 39 -7.62 -33.98 -0.57
C PHE A 39 -8.76 -33.02 -0.92
N GLN A 40 -8.53 -31.67 -0.94
CA GLN A 40 -9.55 -30.68 -1.30
C GLN A 40 -8.94 -29.56 -2.15
N SER A 41 -8.44 -29.89 -3.32
CA SER A 41 -7.54 -29.06 -4.14
C SER A 41 -8.14 -27.76 -4.70
N ASN A 42 -9.45 -27.50 -4.59
CA ASN A 42 -10.12 -26.47 -5.38
C ASN A 42 -10.60 -25.24 -4.57
N LYS A 43 -10.29 -25.14 -3.29
CA LYS A 43 -10.82 -24.05 -2.44
C LYS A 43 -9.78 -23.04 -1.92
N LEU A 44 -8.49 -23.39 -1.91
CA LEU A 44 -7.42 -22.49 -1.48
C LEU A 44 -6.67 -21.94 -2.69
N ILE A 45 -6.79 -20.65 -2.90
CA ILE A 45 -6.06 -19.91 -3.93
C ILE A 45 -4.95 -19.14 -3.22
N THR A 46 -3.70 -19.54 -3.50
CA THR A 46 -2.53 -18.88 -2.92
C THR A 46 -1.83 -18.08 -4.00
N GLU A 47 -1.79 -16.77 -3.84
CA GLU A 47 -1.01 -15.90 -4.71
C GLU A 47 0.48 -16.15 -4.47
N ARG A 48 1.18 -16.61 -5.50
CA ARG A 48 2.64 -16.73 -5.50
C ARG A 48 3.29 -15.73 -6.45
N TYR A 49 2.61 -15.48 -7.59
CA TYR A 49 3.05 -14.59 -8.66
C TYR A 49 1.79 -13.99 -9.30
N PRO A 50 1.61 -12.67 -9.27
CA PRO A 50 0.36 -12.02 -9.67
C PRO A 50 -0.18 -12.44 -11.04
N SER A 51 0.67 -12.46 -12.08
CA SER A 51 0.24 -12.74 -13.47
C SER A 51 -0.42 -14.10 -13.69
N LYS A 52 -0.10 -15.09 -12.87
CA LYS A 52 -0.67 -16.44 -12.99
C LYS A 52 -2.13 -16.55 -12.56
N TYR A 53 -2.61 -15.58 -11.76
CA TYR A 53 -3.92 -15.70 -11.12
C TYR A 53 -5.03 -14.94 -11.83
N LEU A 54 -4.72 -14.01 -12.73
CA LEU A 54 -5.71 -13.33 -13.57
C LEU A 54 -6.60 -14.33 -14.34
N LYS A 55 -5.99 -15.41 -14.88
CA LYS A 55 -6.72 -16.49 -15.54
C LYS A 55 -7.57 -17.35 -14.59
N LEU A 56 -7.28 -17.30 -13.28
CA LEU A 56 -7.97 -18.11 -12.29
C LEU A 56 -9.31 -17.48 -11.89
N PHE A 57 -9.40 -16.14 -11.89
CA PHE A 57 -10.65 -15.44 -11.58
C PHE A 57 -11.76 -15.80 -12.56
N ASN A 58 -11.43 -16.01 -13.83
CA ASN A 58 -12.40 -16.46 -14.84
C ASN A 58 -12.91 -17.90 -14.63
N LYS A 59 -12.29 -18.66 -13.71
CA LYS A 59 -12.65 -20.05 -13.39
C LYS A 59 -13.31 -20.20 -12.00
N ILE A 60 -13.51 -19.09 -11.30
CA ILE A 60 -14.13 -19.10 -9.98
C ILE A 60 -15.64 -19.32 -10.12
N ASP A 61 -16.13 -20.40 -9.55
CA ASP A 61 -17.56 -20.64 -9.40
C ASP A 61 -18.07 -19.86 -8.17
N ILE A 62 -18.83 -18.78 -8.40
CA ILE A 62 -19.34 -17.91 -7.33
C ILE A 62 -20.25 -18.63 -6.32
N LYS A 63 -20.74 -19.82 -6.65
CA LYS A 63 -21.55 -20.67 -5.73
C LYS A 63 -20.69 -21.42 -4.73
N LYS A 64 -19.34 -21.43 -4.90
CA LYS A 64 -18.41 -22.13 -4.00
C LYS A 64 -17.69 -21.15 -3.09
N LYS A 65 -17.28 -21.63 -1.92
CA LYS A 65 -16.44 -20.87 -0.99
C LYS A 65 -14.98 -21.07 -1.33
N TYR A 66 -14.23 -19.96 -1.48
CA TYR A 66 -12.80 -19.96 -1.73
C TYR A 66 -12.08 -19.22 -0.61
N TYR A 67 -10.84 -19.63 -0.35
CA TYR A 67 -9.92 -18.98 0.55
C TYR A 67 -8.79 -18.38 -0.29
N PHE A 68 -8.57 -17.09 -0.13
CA PHE A 68 -7.51 -16.37 -0.82
C PHE A 68 -6.36 -16.11 0.14
N LEU A 69 -5.15 -16.54 -0.22
CA LEU A 69 -3.93 -16.32 0.56
C LEU A 69 -2.91 -15.60 -0.31
N GLY A 70 -2.56 -14.36 0.05
CA GLY A 70 -1.63 -13.52 -0.70
C GLY A 70 -1.83 -12.05 -0.38
N PHE A 71 -1.03 -11.20 -1.01
CA PHE A 71 -1.17 -9.75 -0.89
C PHE A 71 -2.17 -9.17 -1.89
N TRP A 72 -2.43 -9.88 -2.97
CA TRP A 72 -3.37 -9.50 -4.05
C TRP A 72 -3.13 -8.09 -4.59
N GLN A 73 -1.85 -7.71 -4.63
CA GLN A 73 -1.37 -6.40 -5.00
C GLN A 73 -0.93 -6.39 -6.47
N ASN A 74 -1.91 -6.34 -7.35
CA ASN A 74 -1.69 -6.15 -8.78
C ASN A 74 -2.86 -5.34 -9.34
N PRO A 75 -2.63 -4.19 -10.01
CA PRO A 75 -3.69 -3.36 -10.57
C PRO A 75 -4.59 -4.14 -11.55
N ALA A 76 -4.06 -5.15 -12.21
CA ALA A 76 -4.83 -5.99 -13.12
C ALA A 76 -5.97 -6.79 -12.45
N TYR A 77 -5.95 -6.97 -11.13
CA TYR A 77 -7.07 -7.58 -10.39
C TYR A 77 -8.30 -6.67 -10.30
N PHE A 78 -8.13 -5.38 -10.56
CA PHE A 78 -9.15 -4.35 -10.34
C PHE A 78 -9.74 -3.81 -11.64
N ILE A 79 -9.23 -4.26 -12.80
CA ILE A 79 -9.68 -3.79 -14.11
C ILE A 79 -11.19 -3.93 -14.25
N GLY A 80 -11.87 -2.80 -14.51
CA GLY A 80 -13.32 -2.70 -14.64
C GLY A 80 -14.08 -2.60 -13.31
N TYR A 81 -13.35 -2.51 -12.17
CA TYR A 81 -13.91 -2.36 -10.82
C TYR A 81 -13.29 -1.19 -10.04
N GLU A 82 -12.50 -0.35 -10.70
CA GLU A 82 -11.71 0.70 -10.08
C GLU A 82 -12.59 1.65 -9.26
N ASP A 83 -13.68 2.16 -9.85
CA ASP A 83 -14.59 3.09 -9.18
C ASP A 83 -15.27 2.44 -7.97
N LYS A 84 -15.65 1.19 -8.11
CA LYS A 84 -16.27 0.44 -7.00
C LYS A 84 -15.30 0.24 -5.85
N ILE A 85 -14.03 0.00 -6.15
CA ILE A 85 -12.98 -0.13 -5.12
C ILE A 85 -12.71 1.22 -4.47
N ARG A 86 -12.62 2.32 -5.25
CA ARG A 86 -12.49 3.67 -4.71
C ARG A 86 -13.63 4.02 -3.77
N ASP A 87 -14.86 3.72 -4.17
CA ASP A 87 -16.04 3.92 -3.31
C ASP A 87 -15.96 3.13 -1.99
N LEU A 88 -15.49 1.88 -2.04
CA LEU A 88 -15.26 1.06 -0.85
C LEU A 88 -14.19 1.63 0.09
N PHE A 89 -13.18 2.31 -0.46
CA PHE A 89 -12.13 2.98 0.31
C PHE A 89 -12.51 4.41 0.73
N SER A 90 -13.60 4.96 0.20
CA SER A 90 -14.06 6.29 0.59
C SER A 90 -14.53 6.30 2.04
N PRO A 91 -14.00 7.20 2.88
CA PRO A 91 -14.39 7.26 4.27
C PRO A 91 -15.85 7.72 4.39
N LYS A 92 -16.61 7.03 5.26
CA LYS A 92 -17.97 7.42 5.60
C LYS A 92 -18.01 8.51 6.67
N ASP A 93 -16.93 8.66 7.43
CA ASP A 93 -16.79 9.66 8.47
C ASP A 93 -16.36 11.01 7.88
N LYS A 94 -17.28 11.98 7.94
CA LYS A 94 -17.03 13.35 7.47
C LYS A 94 -15.88 14.03 8.20
N ASN A 95 -15.65 13.71 9.47
CA ASN A 95 -14.56 14.30 10.25
C ASN A 95 -13.18 13.94 9.68
N VAL A 96 -13.05 12.76 9.10
CA VAL A 96 -11.81 12.33 8.42
C VAL A 96 -11.63 13.05 7.09
N ILE A 97 -12.72 13.24 6.35
CA ILE A 97 -12.70 13.94 5.04
C ILE A 97 -12.34 15.42 5.23
N CYS A 98 -12.86 16.02 6.30
CA CYS A 98 -12.71 17.45 6.61
C CYS A 98 -11.64 17.71 7.69
N SER A 99 -10.68 16.80 7.87
CA SER A 99 -9.56 17.08 8.78
C SER A 99 -8.77 18.31 8.33
N LYS A 100 -8.10 18.98 9.28
CA LYS A 100 -7.27 20.15 8.98
C LYS A 100 -6.24 19.83 7.90
N GLU A 101 -5.56 18.69 8.00
CA GLU A 101 -4.56 18.23 7.06
C GLU A 101 -5.16 17.94 5.68
N SER A 102 -6.33 17.31 5.61
CA SER A 102 -7.02 17.06 4.35
C SER A 102 -7.39 18.35 3.65
N THR A 103 -7.95 19.32 4.40
CA THR A 103 -8.33 20.63 3.89
C THR A 103 -7.11 21.41 3.39
N GLU A 104 -5.99 21.37 4.14
CA GLU A 104 -4.74 22.01 3.76
C GLU A 104 -4.16 21.44 2.46
N ILE A 105 -4.15 20.12 2.31
CA ILE A 105 -3.67 19.45 1.10
C ILE A 105 -4.54 19.82 -0.11
N ILE A 106 -5.86 19.74 0.03
CA ILE A 106 -6.79 19.96 -1.09
C ILE A 106 -6.77 21.42 -1.55
N ASN A 107 -6.71 22.37 -0.61
CA ASN A 107 -6.74 23.80 -0.90
C ASN A 107 -5.34 24.42 -1.09
N SER A 108 -4.31 23.59 -1.18
CA SER A 108 -2.93 24.06 -1.36
C SER A 108 -2.77 24.78 -2.70
N GLN A 109 -2.10 25.93 -2.66
CA GLN A 109 -1.63 26.62 -3.87
C GLN A 109 -0.42 25.94 -4.54
N TYR A 110 0.18 24.96 -3.86
CA TYR A 110 1.32 24.20 -4.33
C TYR A 110 0.89 22.91 -5.03
N GLU A 111 1.79 22.35 -5.81
CA GLU A 111 1.66 20.97 -6.30
C GLU A 111 2.04 20.01 -5.16
N THR A 112 1.02 19.44 -4.51
CA THR A 112 1.21 18.61 -3.32
C THR A 112 1.74 17.23 -3.67
N VAL A 113 2.81 16.80 -2.98
CA VAL A 113 3.48 15.51 -3.20
C VAL A 113 3.52 14.74 -1.89
N SER A 114 2.95 13.54 -1.83
CA SER A 114 3.18 12.66 -0.68
C SER A 114 4.49 11.89 -0.84
N ILE A 115 5.28 11.79 0.23
CA ILE A 115 6.42 10.88 0.32
C ILE A 115 6.19 9.94 1.50
N HIS A 116 6.29 8.63 1.26
CA HIS A 116 6.17 7.63 2.31
C HIS A 116 7.50 6.92 2.55
N PHE A 117 8.03 7.06 3.77
CA PHE A 117 9.18 6.31 4.27
C PHE A 117 8.69 5.16 5.15
N ARG A 118 9.01 3.91 4.78
CA ARG A 118 8.69 2.73 5.57
C ARG A 118 9.96 2.07 6.07
N ARG A 119 10.17 2.09 7.39
CA ARG A 119 11.37 1.56 8.05
C ARG A 119 10.98 0.61 9.17
N GLY A 120 10.89 1.03 10.38
CA GLY A 120 10.42 0.31 11.57
C GLY A 120 10.53 -1.22 11.48
N ASP A 121 9.41 -1.87 11.24
CA ASP A 121 9.29 -3.33 11.10
C ASP A 121 10.07 -3.92 9.89
N TYR A 122 10.44 -3.12 8.89
CA TYR A 122 11.21 -3.57 7.73
C TYR A 122 12.68 -3.82 8.06
N LEU A 123 13.23 -3.13 9.07
CA LEU A 123 14.60 -3.33 9.51
C LEU A 123 14.87 -4.76 10.05
N THR A 124 13.83 -5.45 10.50
CA THR A 124 13.91 -6.79 11.08
C THR A 124 13.12 -7.84 10.30
N SER A 125 12.50 -7.47 9.18
CA SER A 125 11.59 -8.34 8.44
C SER A 125 12.28 -9.53 7.77
N GLY A 126 13.47 -9.34 7.22
CA GLY A 126 14.16 -10.33 6.37
C GLY A 126 13.44 -10.68 5.06
N PHE A 127 12.22 -10.18 4.87
CA PHE A 127 11.40 -10.40 3.68
C PHE A 127 11.30 -9.17 2.77
N ILE A 128 11.24 -8.00 3.39
CA ILE A 128 11.25 -6.68 2.76
C ILE A 128 12.32 -5.87 3.46
N GLU A 129 13.09 -5.10 2.71
CA GLU A 129 14.10 -4.16 3.21
C GLU A 129 13.57 -2.73 3.04
N PRO A 130 13.94 -1.79 3.94
CA PRO A 130 13.67 -0.38 3.72
C PRO A 130 14.26 0.08 2.38
N VAL A 131 13.56 0.99 1.72
CA VAL A 131 14.08 1.62 0.51
C VAL A 131 15.24 2.52 0.86
N GLU A 132 16.31 2.47 0.07
CA GLU A 132 17.54 3.25 0.24
C GLU A 132 17.28 4.76 0.11
N LYS A 133 18.11 5.58 0.79
CA LYS A 133 18.02 7.05 0.74
C LYS A 133 18.10 7.59 -0.68
N ASP A 134 19.00 7.04 -1.49
CA ASP A 134 19.27 7.48 -2.86
C ASP A 134 18.02 7.39 -3.75
N PHE A 135 17.16 6.40 -3.52
CA PHE A 135 15.88 6.32 -4.22
C PHE A 135 15.05 7.58 -3.96
N TYR A 136 14.92 8.00 -2.71
CA TYR A 136 14.11 9.17 -2.34
C TYR A 136 14.71 10.46 -2.88
N ILE A 137 16.03 10.61 -2.81
CA ILE A 137 16.75 11.78 -3.36
C ILE A 137 16.48 11.87 -4.87
N ASN A 138 16.68 10.78 -5.60
CA ASN A 138 16.45 10.74 -7.04
C ASN A 138 14.96 10.97 -7.40
N ALA A 139 14.05 10.42 -6.62
CA ALA A 139 12.61 10.60 -6.82
C ALA A 139 12.18 12.07 -6.60
N ILE A 140 12.73 12.74 -5.58
CA ILE A 140 12.51 14.16 -5.32
C ILE A 140 13.03 15.00 -6.49
N GLU A 141 14.22 14.73 -7.01
CA GLU A 141 14.76 15.46 -8.16
C GLU A 141 13.91 15.29 -9.42
N ILE A 142 13.38 14.09 -9.67
CA ILE A 142 12.43 13.86 -10.78
C ILE A 142 11.15 14.67 -10.59
N ILE A 143 10.61 14.71 -9.37
CA ILE A 143 9.43 15.54 -9.07
C ILE A 143 9.73 17.01 -9.31
N LYS A 144 10.85 17.53 -8.82
CA LYS A 144 11.25 18.95 -9.03
C LYS A 144 11.40 19.33 -10.49
N GLN A 145 11.79 18.39 -11.35
CA GLN A 145 11.89 18.60 -12.78
C GLN A 145 10.53 18.58 -13.51
N LYS A 146 9.59 17.79 -13.04
CA LYS A 146 8.30 17.56 -13.70
C LYS A 146 7.17 18.40 -13.15
N VAL A 147 7.26 18.82 -11.90
CA VAL A 147 6.19 19.44 -11.12
C VAL A 147 6.61 20.84 -10.71
N LYS A 148 5.76 21.81 -10.99
CA LYS A 148 6.02 23.22 -10.68
C LYS A 148 5.65 23.51 -9.21
N ASN A 149 6.58 24.12 -8.45
CA ASN A 149 6.37 24.47 -7.04
C ASN A 149 5.87 23.29 -6.18
N PRO A 150 6.58 22.16 -6.11
CA PRO A 150 6.17 21.04 -5.30
C PRO A 150 6.28 21.35 -3.80
N PHE A 151 5.27 20.95 -3.02
CA PHE A 151 5.31 20.94 -1.56
C PHE A 151 5.08 19.50 -1.07
N PHE A 152 5.94 19.04 -0.17
CA PHE A 152 6.01 17.64 0.21
C PHE A 152 5.35 17.37 1.55
N TYR A 153 4.40 16.43 1.59
CA TYR A 153 3.82 15.86 2.80
C TYR A 153 4.50 14.52 3.11
N ILE A 154 5.16 14.46 4.25
CA ILE A 154 5.99 13.32 4.66
C ILE A 154 5.19 12.39 5.56
N PHE A 155 5.13 11.13 5.21
CA PHE A 155 4.49 10.06 5.95
C PHE A 155 5.55 9.02 6.33
N THR A 156 5.69 8.70 7.61
CA THR A 156 6.69 7.73 8.06
C THR A 156 6.27 7.05 9.36
N ASN A 157 6.70 5.81 9.53
CA ASN A 157 6.62 5.11 10.82
C ASN A 157 7.92 5.21 11.64
N ASP A 158 8.87 6.08 11.21
CA ASP A 158 10.15 6.35 11.86
C ASP A 158 10.48 7.85 11.71
N PRO A 159 9.73 8.74 12.40
CA PRO A 159 9.91 10.19 12.26
C PRO A 159 11.28 10.65 12.75
N GLU A 160 11.81 10.05 13.80
CA GLU A 160 13.13 10.40 14.35
C GLU A 160 14.24 10.15 13.32
N TRP A 161 14.20 9.01 12.62
CA TRP A 161 15.13 8.74 11.54
C TRP A 161 14.98 9.76 10.40
N PHE A 162 13.76 10.13 10.03
CA PHE A 162 13.53 11.10 8.97
C PHE A 162 14.18 12.43 9.31
N GLU A 163 13.96 12.96 10.51
CA GLU A 163 14.50 14.25 10.95
C GLU A 163 16.03 14.24 11.07
N ASN A 164 16.61 13.17 11.60
CA ASN A 164 18.05 13.11 11.87
C ASN A 164 18.88 12.69 10.65
N GLU A 165 18.36 11.79 9.81
CA GLU A 165 19.13 11.10 8.80
C GLU A 165 18.80 11.51 7.37
N MET A 166 17.55 11.89 7.08
CA MET A 166 17.16 12.14 5.68
C MET A 166 17.70 13.48 5.17
N LYS A 167 17.76 14.52 6.00
CA LYS A 167 18.40 15.85 5.75
C LYS A 167 18.13 16.39 4.34
N ILE A 168 16.87 16.38 3.92
CA ILE A 168 16.48 16.91 2.61
C ILE A 168 16.09 18.39 2.71
N ASP A 169 16.61 19.19 1.80
CA ASP A 169 16.28 20.61 1.68
C ASP A 169 15.16 20.80 0.65
N ILE A 170 13.91 20.62 1.12
CA ILE A 170 12.68 20.79 0.34
C ILE A 170 11.61 21.40 1.23
N PRO A 171 10.68 22.21 0.68
CA PRO A 171 9.51 22.66 1.43
C PRO A 171 8.63 21.47 1.79
N HIS A 172 8.53 21.15 3.08
CA HIS A 172 7.80 19.97 3.51
C HIS A 172 7.06 20.14 4.83
N LYS A 173 6.12 19.24 5.09
CA LYS A 173 5.44 19.05 6.36
C LYS A 173 5.41 17.58 6.72
N LEU A 174 5.86 17.25 7.92
CA LEU A 174 5.75 15.92 8.49
C LEU A 174 4.33 15.70 9.02
N ILE A 175 3.67 14.63 8.59
CA ILE A 175 2.36 14.19 9.07
C ILE A 175 2.58 13.17 10.19
N THR A 176 2.02 13.45 11.36
CA THR A 176 2.15 12.61 12.56
C THR A 176 0.80 12.41 13.25
N GLY A 177 0.74 11.47 14.19
CA GLY A 177 -0.44 11.25 15.04
C GLY A 177 -1.45 10.23 14.53
N ASN A 178 -1.36 9.81 13.27
CA ASN A 178 -2.27 8.82 12.69
C ASN A 178 -1.72 7.39 12.91
N VAL A 179 -1.77 6.91 14.14
CA VAL A 179 -1.23 5.59 14.51
C VAL A 179 -2.34 4.55 14.74
N ASP A 180 -1.98 3.29 14.74
CA ASP A 180 -2.86 2.14 15.02
C ASP A 180 -4.15 2.15 14.20
N LYS A 181 -5.30 2.29 14.88
CA LYS A 181 -6.62 2.30 14.24
C LYS A 181 -6.85 3.49 13.30
N ASN A 182 -6.07 4.55 13.44
CA ASN A 182 -6.16 5.78 12.66
C ASN A 182 -5.17 5.80 11.48
N ALA A 183 -4.28 4.83 11.35
CA ALA A 183 -3.26 4.81 10.30
C ALA A 183 -3.85 4.89 8.87
N TYR A 184 -5.09 4.45 8.66
CA TYR A 184 -5.77 4.58 7.37
C TYR A 184 -5.95 6.05 6.93
N ILE A 185 -5.93 7.00 7.86
CA ILE A 185 -6.03 8.44 7.56
C ILE A 185 -4.84 8.86 6.69
N ASP A 186 -3.65 8.33 6.94
CA ASP A 186 -2.47 8.61 6.12
C ASP A 186 -2.64 8.13 4.67
N ILE A 187 -3.28 6.96 4.46
CA ILE A 187 -3.62 6.50 3.10
C ILE A 187 -4.52 7.50 2.39
N LEU A 188 -5.52 8.03 3.09
CA LEU A 188 -6.45 9.01 2.54
C LEU A 188 -5.76 10.35 2.27
N LEU A 189 -4.91 10.83 3.18
CA LEU A 189 -4.13 12.06 2.97
C LEU A 189 -3.18 11.92 1.77
N MET A 190 -2.46 10.80 1.66
CA MET A 190 -1.62 10.50 0.50
C MET A 190 -2.43 10.48 -0.81
N SER A 191 -3.66 9.98 -0.79
CA SER A 191 -4.53 9.97 -1.97
C SER A 191 -5.06 11.33 -2.38
N LYS A 192 -5.05 12.32 -1.47
CA LYS A 192 -5.45 13.71 -1.74
C LYS A 192 -4.31 14.57 -2.24
N CYS A 193 -3.06 14.14 -2.10
CA CYS A 193 -1.93 14.80 -2.74
C CYS A 193 -2.03 14.65 -4.27
N LYS A 194 -1.48 15.62 -5.01
CA LYS A 194 -1.50 15.58 -6.48
C LYS A 194 -0.54 14.53 -7.04
N HIS A 195 0.59 14.28 -6.37
CA HIS A 195 1.65 13.35 -6.78
C HIS A 195 2.09 12.47 -5.60
N ASN A 196 2.78 11.36 -5.90
CA ASN A 196 3.18 10.43 -4.85
C ASN A 196 4.57 9.83 -5.09
N ILE A 197 5.41 9.81 -4.06
CA ILE A 197 6.62 9.00 -3.97
C ILE A 197 6.35 7.91 -2.93
N ILE A 198 6.35 6.65 -3.34
CA ILE A 198 5.97 5.54 -2.47
C ILE A 198 7.16 4.68 -2.05
N ALA A 199 7.09 4.10 -0.87
CA ALA A 199 7.95 2.99 -0.47
C ALA A 199 7.49 1.67 -1.14
N ASN A 200 8.26 0.60 -0.95
CA ASN A 200 7.87 -0.77 -1.28
C ASN A 200 6.83 -1.33 -0.31
N SER A 201 5.75 -0.60 -0.13
CA SER A 201 4.71 -0.86 0.88
C SER A 201 3.32 -0.79 0.26
N THR A 202 2.49 -1.82 0.56
CA THR A 202 1.06 -1.82 0.21
C THR A 202 0.33 -0.61 0.75
N PHE A 203 0.79 -0.06 1.86
CA PHE A 203 0.19 1.11 2.50
C PHE A 203 0.24 2.34 1.58
N SER A 204 1.43 2.75 1.15
CA SER A 204 1.58 3.89 0.24
C SER A 204 1.17 3.55 -1.20
N TRP A 205 1.23 2.28 -1.60
CA TRP A 205 0.69 1.84 -2.88
C TRP A 205 -0.79 2.18 -2.99
N TRP A 206 -1.58 1.89 -1.94
CA TRP A 206 -3.00 2.26 -1.91
C TRP A 206 -3.20 3.78 -1.90
N GLY A 207 -2.39 4.54 -1.18
CA GLY A 207 -2.43 6.00 -1.22
C GLY A 207 -2.28 6.54 -2.65
N ALA A 208 -1.29 6.05 -3.40
CA ALA A 208 -1.05 6.45 -4.78
C ALA A 208 -2.09 5.91 -5.77
N TRP A 209 -2.58 4.66 -5.56
CA TRP A 209 -3.59 4.08 -6.45
C TRP A 209 -4.95 4.76 -6.30
N LEU A 210 -5.34 5.14 -5.09
CA LEU A 210 -6.56 5.86 -4.78
C LEU A 210 -6.51 7.34 -5.18
N ASN A 211 -5.35 7.90 -5.46
CA ASN A 211 -5.20 9.26 -5.99
C ASN A 211 -5.86 9.34 -7.36
N GLU A 212 -6.86 10.21 -7.51
CA GLU A 212 -7.67 10.38 -8.72
C GLU A 212 -7.19 11.54 -9.62
N ASN A 213 -6.08 12.22 -9.25
CA ASN A 213 -5.52 13.25 -10.12
C ASN A 213 -5.08 12.62 -11.45
N PRO A 214 -5.65 13.03 -12.60
CA PRO A 214 -5.32 12.47 -13.91
C PRO A 214 -3.86 12.74 -14.31
N ASP A 215 -3.29 13.86 -13.83
CA ASP A 215 -1.92 14.28 -14.12
C ASP A 215 -0.92 13.84 -13.05
N LYS A 216 -1.29 12.90 -12.20
CA LYS A 216 -0.41 12.44 -11.13
C LYS A 216 0.89 11.83 -11.66
N CYS A 217 2.00 12.27 -11.07
CA CYS A 217 3.29 11.60 -11.18
C CYS A 217 3.46 10.69 -9.96
N VAL A 218 3.58 9.39 -10.19
CA VAL A 218 3.83 8.41 -9.13
C VAL A 218 5.19 7.78 -9.35
N ILE A 219 6.03 7.80 -8.30
CA ILE A 219 7.36 7.20 -8.33
C ILE A 219 7.41 6.06 -7.30
N ALA A 220 7.79 4.87 -7.77
CA ALA A 220 7.86 3.64 -7.00
C ALA A 220 9.25 2.99 -7.10
N PRO A 221 9.71 2.25 -6.08
CA PRO A 221 10.98 1.54 -6.15
C PRO A 221 10.89 0.33 -7.09
N LYS A 222 11.98 0.05 -7.83
CA LYS A 222 12.11 -1.18 -8.65
C LYS A 222 12.20 -2.42 -7.78
N LYS A 223 12.94 -2.32 -6.66
CA LYS A 223 13.09 -3.40 -5.70
C LYS A 223 11.95 -3.37 -4.69
N TRP A 224 11.17 -4.45 -4.65
CA TRP A 224 10.04 -4.57 -3.73
C TRP A 224 10.31 -5.52 -2.57
N TYR A 225 11.08 -6.58 -2.81
CA TYR A 225 11.41 -7.63 -1.85
C TYR A 225 12.92 -7.73 -1.63
N ALA A 226 13.34 -8.28 -0.48
CA ALA A 226 14.73 -8.64 -0.24
C ALA A 226 15.19 -9.77 -1.18
N ASP A 227 14.29 -10.71 -1.51
CA ASP A 227 14.56 -11.85 -2.39
C ASP A 227 14.51 -11.46 -3.88
N GLU A 228 15.64 -11.59 -4.58
CA GLU A 228 15.78 -11.31 -6.00
C GLU A 228 14.86 -12.15 -6.91
N LYS A 229 14.53 -13.40 -6.54
CA LYS A 229 13.60 -14.22 -7.31
C LYS A 229 12.19 -13.63 -7.30
N ARG A 230 11.80 -12.99 -6.20
CA ARG A 230 10.50 -12.31 -6.09
C ARG A 230 10.51 -10.97 -6.82
N ASN A 231 11.64 -10.26 -6.83
CA ASN A 231 11.78 -8.98 -7.52
C ASN A 231 11.56 -9.07 -9.03
N LYS A 232 11.74 -10.25 -9.66
CA LYS A 232 11.37 -10.48 -11.06
C LYS A 232 9.89 -10.15 -11.35
N PHE A 233 9.04 -10.21 -10.33
CA PHE A 233 7.60 -9.92 -10.43
C PHE A 233 7.22 -8.56 -9.83
N ALA A 234 8.18 -7.80 -9.31
CA ALA A 234 7.93 -6.49 -8.73
C ALA A 234 7.33 -5.49 -9.74
N SER A 235 7.62 -5.67 -11.04
CA SER A 235 7.03 -4.87 -12.10
C SER A 235 5.52 -5.07 -12.26
N GLU A 236 4.97 -6.17 -11.78
CA GLU A 236 3.54 -6.47 -11.85
C GLU A 236 2.75 -5.84 -10.70
N ILE A 237 3.46 -5.39 -9.64
CA ILE A 237 2.85 -4.77 -8.45
C ILE A 237 2.39 -3.35 -8.75
N THR A 238 3.13 -2.63 -9.58
CA THR A 238 2.85 -1.23 -9.88
C THR A 238 2.15 -1.07 -11.23
N PRO A 239 1.20 -0.15 -11.36
CA PRO A 239 0.68 0.29 -12.65
C PRO A 239 1.81 0.66 -13.62
N LYS A 240 1.60 0.42 -14.91
CA LYS A 240 2.63 0.63 -15.93
C LYS A 240 3.02 2.09 -16.14
N GLU A 241 2.09 2.99 -15.85
CA GLU A 241 2.25 4.44 -15.92
C GLU A 241 3.09 5.03 -14.78
N TRP A 242 3.35 4.26 -13.72
CA TRP A 242 4.19 4.70 -12.62
C TRP A 242 5.68 4.62 -12.98
N ILE A 243 6.43 5.66 -12.61
CA ILE A 243 7.89 5.69 -12.77
C ILE A 243 8.50 4.73 -11.75
N ARG A 244 9.39 3.86 -12.20
CA ARG A 244 10.11 2.93 -11.35
C ARG A 244 11.60 3.23 -11.36
N LEU A 245 12.15 3.49 -10.18
CA LEU A 245 13.58 3.74 -9.96
C LEU A 245 14.29 2.57 -9.30
#